data_f5951e2a5f1dba505b0883b08a5af5fc
#
_entry.id   f5951e2a5f1dba505b0883b08a5af5fc
#
_cell.length_a   1.000
_cell.length_b   1.000
_cell.length_c   1.000
_cell.angle_alpha   90.00
_cell.angle_beta   90.00
_cell.angle_gamma   90.00
#
_symmetry.space_group_name_H-M   'P 1'
#
loop_
_entity.id
_entity.type
_entity.pdbx_description
1 polymer ?
#
loop_
_entity_poly.entity_id
_entity_poly.type
_entity_poly.pdbx_seq_one_letter_code
_entity_poly.pdbx_strand_id
1 'polypeptide(L)'
;MAYSTISKHTDFFNTKLYSGTGSSATVTGVGFQPDFFWIKQRTSNQGPLLWDAIRGGNYYVPSSSTAQSNADIGTFTVASDGYSFASDAAYNGSGHTYVGWNWKGEGANPTKTYHVVVVSDSGNKYRFRDTADSTTFGSSAVTLDLQEGGTYTFDVS
;
A
#
# COMPACT_ATOMS: atom_id res chain seq x y z
N MET A 1 -7.58 -16.15 18.21
CA MET A 1 -7.63 -16.02 16.74
C MET A 1 -7.23 -14.60 16.39
N ALA A 2 -6.20 -14.41 15.56
CA ALA A 2 -5.92 -13.09 15.01
C ALA A 2 -6.94 -12.84 13.90
N TYR A 3 -7.70 -11.77 14.00
CA TYR A 3 -8.70 -11.37 13.00
C TYR A 3 -8.07 -10.66 11.79
N SER A 4 -6.76 -10.40 11.83
CA SER A 4 -6.04 -9.71 10.77
C SER A 4 -4.59 -10.14 10.78
N THR A 5 -4.01 -10.29 9.60
CA THR A 5 -2.57 -10.48 9.41
C THR A 5 -1.79 -9.16 9.54
N ILE A 6 -2.48 -8.02 9.62
CA ILE A 6 -1.87 -6.71 9.84
C ILE A 6 -1.47 -6.60 11.30
N SER A 7 -0.19 -6.77 11.58
CA SER A 7 0.37 -6.66 12.93
C SER A 7 0.66 -5.21 13.33
N LYS A 8 0.87 -4.33 12.35
CA LYS A 8 1.15 -2.91 12.56
C LYS A 8 0.42 -2.08 11.50
N HIS A 9 -0.34 -1.08 11.95
CA HIS A 9 -0.97 -0.12 11.02
C HIS A 9 0.06 0.64 10.18
N THR A 10 1.25 0.88 10.73
CA THR A 10 2.35 1.59 10.06
C THR A 10 2.97 0.83 8.89
N ASP A 11 2.60 -0.41 8.68
CA ASP A 11 3.03 -1.18 7.50
C ASP A 11 2.18 -0.85 6.26
N PHE A 12 0.99 -0.25 6.46
CA PHE A 12 0.03 0.06 5.40
C PHE A 12 -0.47 1.51 5.39
N PHE A 13 -0.36 2.20 6.53
CA PHE A 13 -0.75 3.60 6.67
C PHE A 13 0.20 4.33 7.60
N ASN A 14 0.71 5.47 7.17
CA ASN A 14 1.52 6.33 8.03
C ASN A 14 1.30 7.82 7.68
N THR A 15 1.42 8.67 8.69
CA THR A 15 1.30 10.12 8.55
C THR A 15 2.65 10.78 8.74
N LYS A 16 3.02 11.68 7.81
CA LYS A 16 4.27 12.46 7.90
C LYS A 16 3.97 13.94 7.96
N LEU A 17 4.67 14.61 8.87
CA LEU A 17 4.74 16.06 8.93
C LEU A 17 6.07 16.49 8.33
N TYR A 18 6.06 17.53 7.50
CA TYR A 18 7.28 18.09 6.94
C TYR A 18 7.17 19.61 6.72
N SER A 19 8.30 20.25 6.59
CA SER A 19 8.40 21.68 6.23
C SER A 19 8.78 21.80 4.76
N GLY A 20 8.11 22.70 4.06
CA GLY A 20 8.44 22.99 2.67
C GLY A 20 9.78 23.71 2.55
N THR A 21 10.52 23.36 1.53
CA THR A 21 11.87 23.90 1.26
C THR A 21 11.87 24.97 0.18
N GLY A 22 10.82 25.05 -0.65
CA GLY A 22 10.78 25.90 -1.84
C GLY A 22 11.66 25.41 -2.99
N SER A 23 12.25 24.21 -2.87
CA SER A 23 13.09 23.56 -3.86
C SER A 23 12.80 22.04 -3.87
N SER A 24 13.46 21.29 -4.76
CA SER A 24 13.28 19.83 -4.74
C SER A 24 13.54 19.25 -3.34
N ALA A 25 12.70 18.36 -2.90
CA ALA A 25 12.78 17.76 -1.58
C ALA A 25 12.33 16.29 -1.58
N THR A 26 12.74 15.58 -0.53
CA THR A 26 12.33 14.18 -0.28
C THR A 26 11.71 14.06 1.10
N VAL A 27 10.56 13.44 1.18
CA VAL A 27 9.91 13.05 2.43
C VAL A 27 10.23 11.59 2.67
N THR A 28 10.88 11.29 3.79
CA THR A 28 11.29 9.94 4.21
C THR A 28 10.65 9.55 5.53
N GLY A 29 10.85 8.29 5.93
CA GLY A 29 10.32 7.74 7.19
C GLY A 29 8.82 7.45 7.10
N VAL A 30 8.29 7.25 5.90
CA VAL A 30 6.94 6.71 5.70
C VAL A 30 6.91 5.25 6.10
N GLY A 31 8.00 4.51 5.90
CA GLY A 31 8.15 3.09 6.24
C GLY A 31 7.76 2.14 5.10
N PHE A 32 7.26 2.68 4.00
CA PHE A 32 6.90 1.94 2.80
C PHE A 32 6.85 2.86 1.59
N GLN A 33 6.80 2.27 0.39
CA GLN A 33 6.48 3.00 -0.83
C GLN A 33 4.97 3.27 -0.86
N PRO A 34 4.53 4.55 -0.89
CA PRO A 34 3.11 4.86 -0.98
C PRO A 34 2.54 4.56 -2.36
N ASP A 35 1.35 3.96 -2.39
CA ASP A 35 0.54 3.80 -3.61
C ASP A 35 -0.53 4.89 -3.72
N PHE A 36 -0.89 5.48 -2.59
CA PHE A 36 -1.74 6.65 -2.50
C PHE A 36 -1.25 7.58 -1.40
N PHE A 37 -1.24 8.87 -1.65
CA PHE A 37 -1.04 9.86 -0.60
C PHE A 37 -1.93 11.09 -0.77
N TRP A 38 -2.27 11.69 0.35
CA TRP A 38 -3.02 12.91 0.46
C TRP A 38 -2.16 13.94 1.20
N ILE A 39 -1.79 15.02 0.50
CA ILE A 39 -0.99 16.11 1.09
C ILE A 39 -1.87 17.33 1.33
N LYS A 40 -1.73 17.92 2.51
CA LYS A 40 -2.41 19.16 2.88
C LYS A 40 -1.41 20.16 3.49
N GLN A 41 -1.40 21.38 2.98
CA GLN A 41 -0.72 22.48 3.63
C GLN A 41 -1.45 22.86 4.92
N ARG A 42 -0.70 23.04 6.01
CA ARG A 42 -1.22 23.32 7.34
C ARG A 42 -1.25 24.81 7.68
N THR A 43 -0.43 25.60 7.01
CA THR A 43 -0.18 27.03 7.31
C THR A 43 -0.93 27.99 6.39
N SER A 44 -1.68 27.50 5.43
CA SER A 44 -2.57 28.30 4.58
C SER A 44 -3.79 27.48 4.11
N ASN A 45 -4.69 28.13 3.38
CA ASN A 45 -5.91 27.52 2.86
C ASN A 45 -5.74 26.83 1.50
N GLN A 46 -4.48 26.53 1.07
CA GLN A 46 -4.25 25.74 -0.14
C GLN A 46 -5.05 24.42 -0.11
N GLY A 47 -5.70 24.13 -1.22
CA GLY A 47 -6.45 22.89 -1.39
C GLY A 47 -5.55 21.66 -1.20
N PRO A 48 -6.08 20.57 -0.70
CA PRO A 48 -5.30 19.33 -0.61
C PRO A 48 -5.08 18.71 -1.99
N LEU A 49 -4.01 17.94 -2.08
CA LEU A 49 -3.58 17.21 -3.27
C LEU A 49 -3.67 15.70 -2.97
N LEU A 50 -4.33 14.97 -3.85
CA LEU A 50 -4.44 13.52 -3.81
C LEU A 50 -3.68 12.95 -5.00
N TRP A 51 -2.78 12.03 -4.73
CA TRP A 51 -1.99 11.34 -5.74
C TRP A 51 -2.11 9.83 -5.58
N ASP A 52 -2.05 9.11 -6.68
CA ASP A 52 -1.99 7.64 -6.69
C ASP A 52 -1.00 7.12 -7.74
N ALA A 53 -0.51 5.92 -7.49
CA ALA A 53 0.49 5.28 -8.34
C ALA A 53 -0.03 4.94 -9.74
N ILE A 54 -1.33 4.79 -9.92
CA ILE A 54 -1.94 4.44 -11.20
C ILE A 54 -1.87 5.62 -12.17
N ARG A 55 -2.12 6.85 -11.70
CA ARG A 55 -2.00 8.06 -12.53
C ARG A 55 -0.56 8.43 -12.80
N GLY A 56 0.32 8.16 -11.83
CA GLY A 56 1.74 8.46 -11.95
C GLY A 56 2.12 9.89 -11.58
N GLY A 57 3.41 10.21 -11.75
CA GLY A 57 4.07 11.35 -11.12
C GLY A 57 3.56 12.75 -11.43
N ASN A 58 2.88 12.97 -12.56
CA ASN A 58 2.47 14.32 -12.98
C ASN A 58 0.96 14.57 -12.79
N TYR A 59 0.21 13.61 -12.27
CA TYR A 59 -1.24 13.71 -12.13
C TYR A 59 -1.67 13.67 -10.68
N TYR A 60 -2.59 14.56 -10.32
CA TYR A 60 -3.22 14.56 -9.01
C TYR A 60 -4.70 14.91 -9.12
N VAL A 61 -5.46 14.57 -8.11
CA VAL A 61 -6.85 15.00 -7.96
C VAL A 61 -6.93 16.05 -6.88
N PRO A 62 -7.32 17.29 -7.20
CA PRO A 62 -7.66 18.25 -6.18
C PRO A 62 -9.00 17.87 -5.55
N SER A 63 -9.07 17.71 -4.23
CA SER A 63 -10.32 17.34 -3.56
C SER A 63 -11.39 18.44 -3.62
N SER A 64 -11.02 19.64 -4.05
CA SER A 64 -11.90 20.79 -4.22
C SER A 64 -12.45 20.94 -5.65
N SER A 65 -12.14 20.04 -6.56
CA SER A 65 -12.50 20.12 -7.97
C SER A 65 -12.96 18.76 -8.49
N THR A 66 -13.85 18.77 -9.49
CA THR A 66 -14.27 17.56 -10.21
C THR A 66 -13.32 17.18 -11.34
N ALA A 67 -12.33 18.02 -11.65
CA ALA A 67 -11.39 17.79 -12.73
C ALA A 67 -10.14 17.05 -12.24
N GLN A 68 -9.69 16.08 -13.03
CA GLN A 68 -8.30 15.60 -12.93
C GLN A 68 -7.43 16.74 -13.45
N SER A 69 -6.51 17.21 -12.63
CA SER A 69 -5.52 18.20 -13.04
C SER A 69 -4.31 17.50 -13.60
N ASN A 70 -3.96 17.79 -14.84
CA ASN A 70 -2.63 17.54 -15.35
C ASN A 70 -1.75 18.68 -14.79
N ALA A 71 -0.84 18.35 -13.90
CA ALA A 71 -0.19 19.40 -13.16
C ALA A 71 1.16 19.72 -13.73
N ASP A 72 1.38 21.00 -13.99
CA ASP A 72 2.71 21.62 -13.99
C ASP A 72 3.33 21.70 -12.59
N ILE A 73 2.85 20.89 -11.65
CA ILE A 73 3.34 20.88 -10.26
C ILE A 73 4.66 20.11 -10.07
N GLY A 74 5.31 19.74 -11.17
CA GLY A 74 6.51 18.94 -11.12
C GLY A 74 6.23 17.45 -10.86
N THR A 75 7.27 16.66 -10.99
CA THR A 75 7.15 15.21 -10.93
C THR A 75 7.23 14.72 -9.49
N PHE A 76 6.23 13.99 -9.05
CA PHE A 76 6.36 13.13 -7.87
C PHE A 76 7.04 11.82 -8.27
N THR A 77 7.98 11.39 -7.44
CA THR A 77 8.61 10.07 -7.57
C THR A 77 8.49 9.35 -6.26
N VAL A 78 7.81 8.21 -6.25
CA VAL A 78 7.73 7.37 -5.05
C VAL A 78 9.02 6.59 -4.86
N ALA A 79 9.37 6.37 -3.61
CA ALA A 79 10.54 5.62 -3.17
C ALA A 79 10.12 4.61 -2.10
N SER A 80 10.99 3.65 -1.79
CA SER A 80 10.71 2.58 -0.83
C SER A 80 10.34 3.05 0.57
N ASP A 81 10.64 4.30 0.93
CA ASP A 81 10.37 4.88 2.25
C ASP A 81 9.71 6.27 2.16
N GLY A 82 8.99 6.54 1.08
CA GLY A 82 8.33 7.83 0.92
C GLY A 82 8.28 8.32 -0.52
N TYR A 83 8.53 9.61 -0.74
CA TYR A 83 8.44 10.25 -2.06
C TYR A 83 9.31 11.49 -2.17
N SER A 84 9.71 11.82 -3.41
CA SER A 84 10.40 13.06 -3.77
C SER A 84 9.50 13.91 -4.64
N PHE A 85 9.69 15.21 -4.60
CA PHE A 85 8.98 16.16 -5.45
C PHE A 85 9.83 17.37 -5.81
N ALA A 86 9.44 18.02 -6.88
CA ALA A 86 10.04 19.29 -7.31
C ALA A 86 9.57 20.47 -6.44
N SER A 87 10.07 21.65 -6.73
CA SER A 87 9.59 22.88 -6.10
C SER A 87 8.18 23.22 -6.56
N ASP A 88 7.26 23.35 -5.61
CA ASP A 88 5.91 23.87 -5.85
C ASP A 88 5.34 24.47 -4.57
N ALA A 89 4.64 25.59 -4.70
CA ALA A 89 4.09 26.29 -3.53
C ALA A 89 2.94 25.54 -2.86
N ALA A 90 2.23 24.68 -3.58
CA ALA A 90 1.06 23.98 -3.05
C ALA A 90 1.42 22.84 -2.06
N TYR A 91 2.56 22.18 -2.25
CA TYR A 91 2.97 21.03 -1.44
C TYR A 91 4.42 21.10 -0.92
N ASN A 92 5.21 22.11 -1.33
CA ASN A 92 6.60 22.27 -0.88
C ASN A 92 7.06 23.74 -0.82
N GLY A 93 6.15 24.69 -0.64
CA GLY A 93 6.48 26.11 -0.53
C GLY A 93 7.35 26.41 0.70
N SER A 94 8.38 27.24 0.53
CA SER A 94 9.23 27.67 1.65
C SER A 94 8.42 28.40 2.73
N GLY A 95 8.72 28.15 3.98
CA GLY A 95 8.04 28.73 5.14
C GLY A 95 6.68 28.11 5.47
N HIS A 96 6.27 27.10 4.74
CA HIS A 96 5.02 26.38 4.99
C HIS A 96 5.24 25.00 5.59
N THR A 97 4.25 24.52 6.32
CA THR A 97 4.26 23.15 6.87
C THR A 97 3.14 22.31 6.28
N TYR A 98 3.38 21.03 6.17
CA TYR A 98 2.52 20.08 5.49
C TYR A 98 2.26 18.84 6.34
N VAL A 99 1.19 18.16 6.01
CA VAL A 99 0.90 16.82 6.45
C VAL A 99 0.66 15.96 5.22
N GLY A 100 1.28 14.78 5.18
CA GLY A 100 1.01 13.73 4.20
C GLY A 100 0.44 12.51 4.91
N TRP A 101 -0.75 12.10 4.51
CA TRP A 101 -1.31 10.80 4.85
C TRP A 101 -0.97 9.85 3.71
N ASN A 102 -0.38 8.72 4.04
CA ASN A 102 0.20 7.80 3.07
C ASN A 102 -0.41 6.42 3.27
N TRP A 103 -0.84 5.81 2.18
CA TRP A 103 -1.35 4.44 2.15
C TRP A 103 -0.51 3.59 1.23
N LYS A 104 -0.22 2.39 1.69
CA LYS A 104 0.30 1.32 0.87
C LYS A 104 -0.88 0.49 0.39
N GLY A 105 -0.99 0.31 -0.91
CA GLY A 105 -1.84 -0.71 -1.51
C GLY A 105 -1.34 -2.10 -1.10
N GLU A 106 -2.15 -3.08 -1.27
CA GLU A 106 -1.66 -4.45 -1.17
C GLU A 106 -0.59 -4.67 -2.26
N GLY A 107 0.49 -5.36 -1.89
CA GLY A 107 1.52 -5.76 -2.85
C GLY A 107 0.92 -6.61 -3.98
N ALA A 108 1.76 -7.01 -4.93
CA ALA A 108 1.32 -7.89 -6.02
C ALA A 108 0.45 -9.02 -5.47
N ASN A 109 -0.69 -9.25 -6.13
CA ASN A 109 -1.64 -10.29 -5.74
C ASN A 109 -0.92 -11.60 -5.44
N PRO A 110 -1.17 -12.22 -4.29
CA PRO A 110 -0.43 -13.39 -3.89
C PRO A 110 -0.62 -14.53 -4.90
N THR A 111 0.48 -15.20 -5.21
CA THR A 111 0.46 -16.46 -5.94
C THR A 111 0.87 -17.54 -4.96
N LYS A 112 -0.01 -18.49 -4.70
CA LYS A 112 0.22 -19.54 -3.72
C LYS A 112 -0.27 -20.89 -4.24
N THR A 113 0.54 -21.93 -4.03
CA THR A 113 0.16 -23.32 -4.33
C THR A 113 -0.09 -24.05 -3.00
N TYR A 114 -1.22 -24.71 -2.91
CA TYR A 114 -1.55 -25.63 -1.85
C TYR A 114 -1.52 -27.05 -2.41
N HIS A 115 -0.77 -27.93 -1.78
CA HIS A 115 -0.84 -29.36 -2.09
C HIS A 115 -1.99 -29.98 -1.30
N VAL A 116 -2.85 -30.70 -1.99
CA VAL A 116 -3.95 -31.44 -1.39
C VAL A 116 -3.46 -32.86 -1.10
N VAL A 117 -3.47 -33.24 0.16
CA VAL A 117 -3.04 -34.57 0.59
C VAL A 117 -4.18 -35.36 1.23
N VAL A 118 -4.20 -36.67 0.99
CA VAL A 118 -5.13 -37.53 1.68
C VAL A 118 -4.46 -38.05 2.95
N VAL A 119 -5.13 -37.88 4.07
CA VAL A 119 -4.69 -38.38 5.37
C VAL A 119 -5.72 -39.38 5.91
N SER A 120 -5.24 -40.42 6.61
CA SER A 120 -6.10 -41.34 7.31
C SER A 120 -6.36 -40.82 8.73
N ASP A 121 -7.57 -40.30 8.94
CA ASP A 121 -8.02 -39.76 10.21
C ASP A 121 -9.52 -40.09 10.38
N SER A 122 -9.82 -41.20 11.00
CA SER A 122 -11.19 -41.72 11.09
C SER A 122 -11.88 -41.84 9.72
N GLY A 123 -11.15 -42.37 8.73
CA GLY A 123 -11.46 -42.42 7.31
C GLY A 123 -10.53 -41.50 6.51
N ASN A 124 -10.60 -41.56 5.19
CA ASN A 124 -9.81 -40.74 4.32
C ASN A 124 -10.34 -39.29 4.31
N LYS A 125 -9.46 -38.33 4.59
CA LYS A 125 -9.79 -36.91 4.58
C LYS A 125 -8.77 -36.13 3.76
N TYR A 126 -9.21 -35.04 3.13
CA TYR A 126 -8.32 -34.10 2.44
C TYR A 126 -7.79 -33.07 3.41
N ARG A 127 -6.50 -32.85 3.35
CA ARG A 127 -5.82 -31.77 4.05
C ARG A 127 -4.93 -30.99 3.10
N PHE A 128 -4.60 -29.77 3.46
CA PHE A 128 -3.68 -28.92 2.70
C PHE A 128 -2.28 -28.97 3.28
N ARG A 129 -1.30 -28.78 2.40
CA ARG A 129 0.09 -28.60 2.76
C ARG A 129 0.60 -27.32 2.07
N ASP A 130 1.34 -26.51 2.78
CA ASP A 130 2.04 -25.37 2.23
C ASP A 130 3.36 -25.83 1.57
N THR A 131 3.70 -25.30 0.40
CA THR A 131 4.94 -25.64 -0.31
C THR A 131 6.20 -25.15 0.40
N ALA A 132 6.10 -24.07 1.15
CA ALA A 132 7.24 -23.50 1.87
C ALA A 132 7.59 -24.26 3.14
N ASP A 133 6.61 -24.93 3.72
CA ASP A 133 6.72 -25.60 5.03
C ASP A 133 6.18 -27.01 4.93
N SER A 134 6.53 -27.88 4.22
CA SER A 134 6.03 -29.26 4.05
C SER A 134 5.07 -29.80 5.16
N THR A 135 4.65 -28.92 6.06
CA THR A 135 3.75 -29.22 7.18
C THR A 135 2.31 -29.34 6.69
N THR A 136 1.70 -30.47 6.92
CA THR A 136 0.27 -30.67 6.65
C THR A 136 -0.54 -29.92 7.71
N PHE A 137 -1.53 -29.17 7.29
CA PHE A 137 -2.42 -28.49 8.22
C PHE A 137 -3.12 -29.53 9.12
N GLY A 138 -3.07 -29.31 10.42
CA GLY A 138 -3.44 -30.28 11.44
C GLY A 138 -4.91 -30.69 11.47
N SER A 139 -5.80 -29.98 10.71
CA SER A 139 -7.23 -30.28 10.68
C SER A 139 -7.75 -30.38 9.25
N SER A 140 -8.78 -31.20 9.06
CA SER A 140 -9.56 -31.22 7.83
C SER A 140 -10.54 -30.05 7.81
N ALA A 141 -10.98 -29.60 6.63
CA ALA A 141 -11.89 -28.47 6.46
C ALA A 141 -11.35 -27.16 7.07
N VAL A 142 -10.04 -26.93 6.94
CA VAL A 142 -9.43 -25.65 7.33
C VAL A 142 -9.97 -24.51 6.47
N THR A 143 -10.21 -23.36 7.08
CA THR A 143 -10.52 -22.13 6.36
C THR A 143 -9.22 -21.56 5.79
N LEU A 144 -9.18 -21.39 4.48
CA LEU A 144 -8.09 -20.71 3.80
C LEU A 144 -8.39 -19.20 3.73
N ASP A 145 -7.39 -18.39 4.04
CA ASP A 145 -7.46 -16.95 3.83
C ASP A 145 -7.02 -16.66 2.39
N LEU A 146 -7.98 -16.45 1.51
CA LEU A 146 -7.77 -16.18 0.10
C LEU A 146 -8.07 -14.71 -0.18
N GLN A 147 -7.11 -14.02 -0.75
CA GLN A 147 -7.18 -12.62 -1.07
C GLN A 147 -7.76 -12.42 -2.49
N GLU A 148 -8.67 -11.48 -2.65
CA GLU A 148 -9.21 -11.11 -3.97
C GLU A 148 -8.10 -10.72 -4.94
N GLY A 149 -8.18 -11.21 -6.18
CA GLY A 149 -7.15 -11.02 -7.21
C GLY A 149 -5.94 -11.93 -7.08
N GLY A 150 -5.80 -12.71 -6.00
CA GLY A 150 -4.74 -13.70 -5.85
C GLY A 150 -4.90 -14.88 -6.82
N THR A 151 -3.78 -15.51 -7.17
CA THR A 151 -3.75 -16.76 -7.95
C THR A 151 -3.44 -17.92 -7.01
N TYR A 152 -4.37 -18.85 -6.91
CA TYR A 152 -4.25 -20.01 -6.02
C TYR A 152 -4.34 -21.30 -6.82
N THR A 153 -3.31 -22.11 -6.72
CA THR A 153 -3.25 -23.43 -7.35
C THR A 153 -3.47 -24.51 -6.28
N PHE A 154 -4.36 -25.43 -6.54
CA PHE A 154 -4.59 -26.61 -5.70
C PHE A 154 -4.03 -27.83 -6.43
N ASP A 155 -2.84 -28.23 -6.02
CA ASP A 155 -2.15 -29.40 -6.59
C ASP A 155 -2.65 -30.66 -5.93
N VAL A 156 -3.19 -31.57 -6.72
CA VAL A 156 -3.79 -32.85 -6.30
C VAL A 156 -2.97 -34.05 -6.77
N SER A 157 -1.77 -33.83 -7.31
CA SER A 157 -0.89 -34.90 -7.81
C SER A 157 -0.21 -35.70 -6.69
#